data_240f450ff7940120c2fb07fd4f29a834
#
_entry.id   240f450ff7940120c2fb07fd4f29a834
#
_cell.length_a   1.000
_cell.length_b   1.000
_cell.length_c   1.000
_cell.angle_alpha   90.00
_cell.angle_beta   90.00
_cell.angle_gamma   90.00
#
_symmetry.space_group_name_H-M   'P 1'
#
loop_
_entity.id
_entity.type
_entity.pdbx_description
1 polymer ?
#
loop_
_entity_poly.entity_id
_entity_poly.type
_entity_poly.pdbx_seq_one_letter_code
_entity_poly.pdbx_strand_id
1 'polypeptide(L)'
;PTEVEPTETLDALAGKMPVRLSDLLLEGDDDQIKKIVKGLLQQFLQGPLQTRQKVVNRFHGILEGLNIGLQNQLAKLITGPLGIVFAKESDPIILRELANLLHRLTTVLLQFGEYPTASQIFLHLHRRQRELAEAKGEQANLLQKILLKPLEPKAQQLVLEDFRSKELSRRQDAAKLLGNLRGVALPLLVSIIKNEEDFRVRQMAAALLAEHGVLAAKLVKRELALQTTPDERIRMLEVIDTITSDLKTELSYALADDNGQVHQAALQLAERLDQDQVGKLLLEQTENEKIHVAVAAIKLLGKLRPPAANEKLVSIMQSAKNEEVVVACCQSIGLMANSASIEPLAKLLASKGFLRRQRHSADVRATAALALAQINHPRVAEVLANYANDKDPRVRQIANSFKLASTTPPKTNLAVAK
;
A
#
# COMPACT_ATOMS: atom_id res chain seq x y z
N PRO A 1 -69.99 0.80 -20.94
CA PRO A 1 -69.55 -0.52 -20.56
C PRO A 1 -68.25 -0.77 -21.29
N THR A 2 -67.16 -0.58 -20.59
CA THR A 2 -65.81 -0.83 -21.05
C THR A 2 -65.53 -2.31 -20.80
N GLU A 3 -65.41 -3.07 -21.89
CA GLU A 3 -64.93 -4.43 -21.87
C GLU A 3 -63.58 -4.51 -21.19
N VAL A 4 -63.54 -5.24 -20.09
CA VAL A 4 -62.32 -5.66 -19.43
C VAL A 4 -61.74 -6.78 -20.29
N GLU A 5 -60.65 -6.51 -21.01
CA GLU A 5 -59.91 -7.54 -21.73
C GLU A 5 -59.57 -8.71 -20.80
N PRO A 6 -59.67 -9.97 -21.28
CA PRO A 6 -59.40 -11.14 -20.47
C PRO A 6 -57.96 -11.10 -19.99
N THR A 7 -57.79 -11.26 -18.69
CA THR A 7 -56.51 -11.43 -18.02
C THR A 7 -55.71 -12.54 -18.72
N GLU A 8 -54.80 -12.16 -19.63
CA GLU A 8 -53.79 -13.09 -20.15
C GLU A 8 -53.11 -13.76 -18.94
N THR A 9 -53.12 -15.08 -18.95
CA THR A 9 -52.51 -15.85 -17.88
C THR A 9 -51.03 -15.42 -17.72
N LEU A 10 -50.58 -15.26 -16.51
CA LEU A 10 -49.22 -14.81 -16.15
C LEU A 10 -48.12 -15.56 -16.90
N ASP A 11 -48.36 -16.79 -17.35
CA ASP A 11 -47.43 -17.64 -18.11
C ASP A 11 -47.43 -17.30 -19.63
N ALA A 12 -48.53 -16.79 -20.19
CA ALA A 12 -48.55 -16.30 -21.58
C ALA A 12 -47.83 -14.96 -21.75
N LEU A 13 -47.89 -14.11 -20.72
CA LEU A 13 -47.13 -12.86 -20.65
C LEU A 13 -45.62 -13.11 -20.48
N ALA A 14 -45.20 -14.19 -19.84
CA ALA A 14 -43.81 -14.50 -19.58
C ALA A 14 -42.97 -14.73 -20.85
N GLY A 15 -43.56 -15.40 -21.88
CA GLY A 15 -42.87 -15.65 -23.15
C GLY A 15 -42.73 -14.41 -24.05
N LYS A 16 -43.63 -13.42 -23.92
CA LYS A 16 -43.62 -12.18 -24.71
C LYS A 16 -42.87 -11.03 -24.01
N MET A 17 -42.58 -11.18 -22.72
CA MET A 17 -42.03 -10.11 -21.90
C MET A 17 -40.60 -9.65 -22.32
N PRO A 18 -39.66 -10.51 -22.72
CA PRO A 18 -38.37 -10.08 -23.23
C PRO A 18 -38.48 -9.20 -24.47
N VAL A 19 -39.36 -9.55 -25.41
CA VAL A 19 -39.60 -8.80 -26.65
C VAL A 19 -40.19 -7.41 -26.31
N ARG A 20 -41.23 -7.37 -25.49
CA ARG A 20 -41.88 -6.12 -25.08
C ARG A 20 -40.90 -5.19 -24.30
N LEU A 21 -40.07 -5.73 -23.41
CA LEU A 21 -39.08 -4.94 -22.71
C LEU A 21 -37.95 -4.50 -23.64
N SER A 22 -37.55 -5.31 -24.63
CA SER A 22 -36.61 -4.92 -25.67
C SER A 22 -37.12 -3.69 -26.44
N ASP A 23 -38.40 -3.71 -26.88
CA ASP A 23 -38.98 -2.59 -27.60
C ASP A 23 -39.01 -1.31 -26.75
N LEU A 24 -39.50 -1.42 -25.51
CA LEU A 24 -39.54 -0.29 -24.57
C LEU A 24 -38.14 0.28 -24.25
N LEU A 25 -37.13 -0.58 -24.14
CA LEU A 25 -35.72 -0.14 -23.91
C LEU A 25 -35.15 0.56 -25.14
N LEU A 26 -35.51 0.10 -26.36
CA LEU A 26 -35.11 0.75 -27.60
C LEU A 26 -35.82 2.09 -27.81
N GLU A 27 -37.07 2.21 -27.39
CA GLU A 27 -37.87 3.45 -27.42
C GLU A 27 -37.49 4.43 -26.32
N GLY A 28 -36.75 3.98 -25.29
CA GLY A 28 -36.38 4.79 -24.13
C GLY A 28 -37.55 5.08 -23.17
N ASP A 29 -38.57 4.25 -23.15
CA ASP A 29 -39.75 4.41 -22.26
C ASP A 29 -39.45 3.81 -20.86
N ASP A 30 -38.58 4.48 -20.14
CA ASP A 30 -38.16 4.09 -18.79
C ASP A 30 -39.34 4.02 -17.81
N ASP A 31 -40.40 4.82 -18.02
CA ASP A 31 -41.54 4.87 -17.10
C ASP A 31 -42.42 3.63 -17.24
N GLN A 32 -42.61 3.14 -18.43
CA GLN A 32 -43.31 1.88 -18.66
C GLN A 32 -42.49 0.70 -18.08
N ILE A 33 -41.20 0.68 -18.31
CA ILE A 33 -40.30 -0.33 -17.75
C ILE A 33 -40.40 -0.34 -16.23
N LYS A 34 -40.31 0.83 -15.58
CA LYS A 34 -40.46 0.97 -14.12
C LYS A 34 -41.79 0.47 -13.61
N LYS A 35 -42.88 0.70 -14.35
CA LYS A 35 -44.23 0.16 -14.02
C LYS A 35 -44.26 -1.37 -14.07
N ILE A 36 -43.72 -1.98 -15.13
CA ILE A 36 -43.62 -3.43 -15.28
C ILE A 36 -42.79 -4.02 -14.12
N VAL A 37 -41.61 -3.49 -13.87
CA VAL A 37 -40.71 -3.93 -12.79
C VAL A 37 -41.42 -3.80 -11.44
N LYS A 38 -42.08 -2.67 -11.17
CA LYS A 38 -42.84 -2.46 -9.93
C LYS A 38 -43.94 -3.51 -9.77
N GLY A 39 -44.69 -3.85 -10.83
CA GLY A 39 -45.71 -4.89 -10.82
C GLY A 39 -45.10 -6.26 -10.45
N LEU A 40 -43.99 -6.65 -11.08
CA LEU A 40 -43.28 -7.90 -10.74
C LEU A 40 -42.81 -7.95 -9.29
N LEU A 41 -42.25 -6.85 -8.78
CA LEU A 41 -41.77 -6.78 -7.40
C LEU A 41 -42.90 -6.72 -6.37
N GLN A 42 -44.08 -6.15 -6.71
CA GLN A 42 -45.27 -6.27 -5.87
C GLN A 42 -45.79 -7.71 -5.77
N GLN A 43 -45.82 -8.44 -6.89
CA GLN A 43 -46.13 -9.87 -6.88
C GLN A 43 -45.17 -10.70 -6.06
N PHE A 44 -43.88 -10.33 -6.12
CA PHE A 44 -42.84 -10.94 -5.27
C PHE A 44 -43.13 -10.70 -3.78
N LEU A 45 -43.34 -9.46 -3.37
CA LEU A 45 -43.50 -9.09 -1.96
C LEU A 45 -44.75 -9.66 -1.31
N GLN A 46 -45.84 -9.86 -2.10
CA GLN A 46 -47.14 -10.33 -1.60
C GLN A 46 -47.36 -11.83 -1.83
N GLY A 47 -46.54 -12.46 -2.68
CA GLY A 47 -46.76 -13.83 -3.13
C GLY A 47 -46.15 -14.90 -2.19
N PRO A 48 -46.75 -16.11 -2.22
CA PRO A 48 -46.14 -17.27 -1.57
C PRO A 48 -44.81 -17.65 -2.25
N LEU A 49 -44.06 -18.58 -1.64
CA LEU A 49 -42.76 -19.02 -2.10
C LEU A 49 -42.67 -19.32 -3.59
N GLN A 50 -43.67 -20.07 -4.12
CA GLN A 50 -43.70 -20.42 -5.54
C GLN A 50 -43.81 -19.19 -6.46
N THR A 51 -44.59 -18.19 -6.06
CA THR A 51 -44.73 -16.94 -6.82
C THR A 51 -43.43 -16.15 -6.80
N ARG A 52 -42.77 -16.05 -5.65
CA ARG A 52 -41.48 -15.40 -5.50
C ARG A 52 -40.42 -16.05 -6.41
N GLN A 53 -40.35 -17.38 -6.41
CA GLN A 53 -39.48 -18.13 -7.31
C GLN A 53 -39.77 -17.86 -8.79
N LYS A 54 -41.05 -17.85 -9.17
CA LYS A 54 -41.42 -17.53 -10.55
C LYS A 54 -41.00 -16.12 -10.97
N VAL A 55 -41.12 -15.14 -10.09
CA VAL A 55 -40.69 -13.75 -10.37
C VAL A 55 -39.18 -13.66 -10.57
N VAL A 56 -38.38 -14.32 -9.73
CA VAL A 56 -36.93 -14.34 -9.90
C VAL A 56 -36.53 -15.02 -11.22
N ASN A 57 -37.13 -16.16 -11.53
CA ASN A 57 -36.88 -16.86 -12.79
C ASN A 57 -37.26 -16.00 -14.02
N ARG A 58 -38.30 -15.16 -13.90
CA ARG A 58 -38.66 -14.21 -14.96
C ARG A 58 -37.57 -13.16 -15.20
N PHE A 59 -36.98 -12.59 -14.13
CA PHE A 59 -35.86 -11.66 -14.29
C PHE A 59 -34.67 -12.33 -15.00
N HIS A 60 -34.35 -13.58 -14.66
CA HIS A 60 -33.34 -14.35 -15.38
C HIS A 60 -33.67 -14.53 -16.86
N GLY A 61 -34.91 -14.95 -17.19
CA GLY A 61 -35.36 -15.14 -18.56
C GLY A 61 -35.39 -13.82 -19.37
N ILE A 62 -35.79 -12.71 -18.74
CA ILE A 62 -35.73 -11.38 -19.37
C ILE A 62 -34.31 -11.04 -19.75
N LEU A 63 -33.32 -11.17 -18.81
CA LEU A 63 -31.93 -10.89 -19.09
C LEU A 63 -31.34 -11.79 -20.17
N GLU A 64 -31.78 -13.06 -20.24
CA GLU A 64 -31.35 -13.99 -21.31
C GLU A 64 -31.85 -13.62 -22.69
N GLY A 65 -33.07 -13.07 -22.76
CA GLY A 65 -33.65 -12.62 -24.02
C GLY A 65 -33.18 -11.28 -24.56
N LEU A 66 -32.38 -10.52 -23.77
CA LEU A 66 -31.87 -9.20 -24.14
C LEU A 66 -30.39 -9.26 -24.59
N ASN A 67 -30.01 -8.45 -25.58
CA ASN A 67 -28.61 -8.23 -25.87
C ASN A 67 -27.93 -7.50 -24.71
N ILE A 68 -26.58 -7.53 -24.65
CA ILE A 68 -25.82 -7.01 -23.51
C ILE A 68 -26.02 -5.50 -23.27
N GLY A 69 -26.22 -4.70 -24.33
CA GLY A 69 -26.51 -3.28 -24.21
C GLY A 69 -27.84 -3.00 -23.54
N LEU A 70 -28.91 -3.72 -23.95
CA LEU A 70 -30.22 -3.63 -23.33
C LEU A 70 -30.25 -4.21 -21.90
N GLN A 71 -29.45 -5.27 -21.64
CA GLN A 71 -29.24 -5.76 -20.27
C GLN A 71 -28.66 -4.66 -19.38
N ASN A 72 -27.69 -3.89 -19.87
CA ASN A 72 -27.11 -2.77 -19.11
C ASN A 72 -28.13 -1.67 -18.81
N GLN A 73 -28.93 -1.26 -19.81
CA GLN A 73 -29.98 -0.27 -19.60
C GLN A 73 -31.01 -0.76 -18.54
N LEU A 74 -31.47 -2.01 -18.67
CA LEU A 74 -32.37 -2.60 -17.70
C LEU A 74 -31.72 -2.69 -16.29
N ALA A 75 -30.46 -3.12 -16.20
CA ALA A 75 -29.75 -3.25 -14.94
C ALA A 75 -29.72 -1.94 -14.14
N LYS A 76 -29.51 -0.80 -14.81
CA LYS A 76 -29.55 0.52 -14.15
C LYS A 76 -30.93 0.82 -13.54
N LEU A 77 -32.01 0.40 -14.16
CA LEU A 77 -33.36 0.65 -13.69
C LEU A 77 -33.79 -0.29 -12.55
N ILE A 78 -33.33 -1.56 -12.57
CA ILE A 78 -33.84 -2.58 -11.63
C ILE A 78 -32.96 -2.80 -10.40
N THR A 79 -31.70 -2.36 -10.40
CA THR A 79 -30.74 -2.60 -9.30
C THR A 79 -31.25 -2.09 -7.97
N GLY A 80 -31.69 -0.84 -7.89
CA GLY A 80 -32.22 -0.26 -6.66
C GLY A 80 -33.46 -1.00 -6.14
N PRO A 81 -34.52 -1.16 -6.93
CA PRO A 81 -35.70 -1.93 -6.55
C PRO A 81 -35.42 -3.37 -6.12
N LEU A 82 -34.55 -4.10 -6.83
CA LEU A 82 -34.15 -5.46 -6.45
C LEU A 82 -33.36 -5.49 -5.14
N GLY A 83 -32.51 -4.49 -4.89
CA GLY A 83 -31.77 -4.36 -3.63
C GLY A 83 -32.70 -4.23 -2.41
N ILE A 84 -33.83 -3.50 -2.55
CA ILE A 84 -34.85 -3.36 -1.49
C ILE A 84 -35.54 -4.71 -1.20
N VAL A 85 -35.88 -5.45 -2.24
CA VAL A 85 -36.51 -6.75 -2.11
C VAL A 85 -35.56 -7.78 -1.51
N PHE A 86 -34.31 -7.81 -1.98
CA PHE A 86 -33.26 -8.66 -1.46
C PHE A 86 -33.00 -8.44 0.04
N ALA A 87 -33.02 -7.21 0.50
CA ALA A 87 -32.80 -6.88 1.91
C ALA A 87 -33.90 -7.47 2.84
N LYS A 88 -35.12 -7.70 2.32
CA LYS A 88 -36.26 -8.21 3.08
C LYS A 88 -36.47 -9.72 2.95
N GLU A 89 -35.78 -10.38 2.01
CA GLU A 89 -35.97 -11.80 1.76
C GLU A 89 -35.38 -12.67 2.88
N SER A 90 -36.13 -13.65 3.35
CA SER A 90 -35.74 -14.57 4.43
C SER A 90 -35.61 -16.02 3.98
N ASP A 91 -36.27 -16.39 2.86
CA ASP A 91 -36.15 -17.75 2.34
C ASP A 91 -34.79 -18.01 1.75
N PRO A 92 -34.08 -19.09 2.16
CA PRO A 92 -32.70 -19.34 1.72
C PRO A 92 -32.54 -19.57 0.22
N ILE A 93 -33.53 -20.19 -0.41
CA ILE A 93 -33.49 -20.52 -1.85
C ILE A 93 -33.65 -19.24 -2.65
N ILE A 94 -34.67 -18.46 -2.31
CA ILE A 94 -34.96 -17.20 -3.01
C ILE A 94 -33.82 -16.19 -2.78
N LEU A 95 -33.31 -16.11 -1.56
CA LEU A 95 -32.17 -15.24 -1.23
C LEU A 95 -30.96 -15.56 -2.10
N ARG A 96 -30.65 -16.85 -2.28
CA ARG A 96 -29.57 -17.31 -3.16
C ARG A 96 -29.79 -16.89 -4.60
N GLU A 97 -30.99 -17.10 -5.12
CA GLU A 97 -31.29 -16.77 -6.52
C GLU A 97 -31.26 -15.26 -6.77
N LEU A 98 -31.79 -14.46 -5.83
CA LEU A 98 -31.67 -12.99 -5.89
C LEU A 98 -30.22 -12.52 -5.81
N ALA A 99 -29.40 -13.13 -4.97
CA ALA A 99 -27.97 -12.80 -4.88
C ALA A 99 -27.23 -13.15 -6.18
N ASN A 100 -27.54 -14.29 -6.81
CA ASN A 100 -27.00 -14.66 -8.12
C ASN A 100 -27.47 -13.69 -9.22
N LEU A 101 -28.73 -13.27 -9.19
CA LEU A 101 -29.27 -12.28 -10.12
C LEU A 101 -28.52 -10.93 -9.98
N LEU A 102 -28.39 -10.43 -8.75
CA LEU A 102 -27.63 -9.21 -8.46
C LEU A 102 -26.18 -9.32 -8.91
N HIS A 103 -25.52 -10.46 -8.66
CA HIS A 103 -24.16 -10.70 -9.13
C HIS A 103 -24.05 -10.68 -10.66
N ARG A 104 -25.03 -11.28 -11.37
CA ARG A 104 -25.11 -11.22 -12.85
C ARG A 104 -25.26 -9.79 -13.35
N LEU A 105 -26.15 -8.99 -12.73
CA LEU A 105 -26.29 -7.56 -13.05
C LEU A 105 -24.99 -6.79 -12.85
N THR A 106 -24.22 -7.10 -11.79
CA THR A 106 -22.91 -6.52 -11.57
C THR A 106 -21.97 -6.78 -12.74
N THR A 107 -21.90 -8.01 -13.24
CA THR A 107 -21.06 -8.36 -14.40
C THR A 107 -21.43 -7.53 -15.62
N VAL A 108 -22.72 -7.36 -15.89
CA VAL A 108 -23.20 -6.52 -17.01
C VAL A 108 -22.81 -5.06 -16.82
N LEU A 109 -23.10 -4.49 -15.66
CA LEU A 109 -22.80 -3.07 -15.35
C LEU A 109 -21.31 -2.76 -15.47
N LEU A 110 -20.44 -3.65 -14.98
CA LEU A 110 -18.99 -3.46 -15.04
C LEU A 110 -18.43 -3.46 -16.47
N GLN A 111 -19.05 -4.18 -17.40
CA GLN A 111 -18.63 -4.15 -18.81
C GLN A 111 -18.91 -2.82 -19.51
N PHE A 112 -19.73 -1.96 -18.90
CA PHE A 112 -20.08 -0.63 -19.41
C PHE A 112 -19.55 0.51 -18.53
N GLY A 113 -18.72 0.22 -17.52
CA GLY A 113 -18.17 1.23 -16.62
C GLY A 113 -19.19 1.85 -15.65
N GLU A 114 -20.34 1.21 -15.44
CA GLU A 114 -21.42 1.67 -14.54
C GLU A 114 -21.07 1.38 -13.07
N TYR A 115 -19.89 1.84 -12.63
CA TYR A 115 -19.32 1.54 -11.32
C TYR A 115 -20.18 2.01 -10.14
N PRO A 116 -20.83 3.19 -10.16
CA PRO A 116 -21.71 3.60 -9.07
C PRO A 116 -22.85 2.63 -8.82
N THR A 117 -23.51 2.16 -9.90
CA THR A 117 -24.62 1.20 -9.81
C THR A 117 -24.15 -0.19 -9.38
N ALA A 118 -23.02 -0.67 -9.92
CA ALA A 118 -22.40 -1.91 -9.50
C ALA A 118 -21.98 -1.88 -8.02
N SER A 119 -21.43 -0.76 -7.55
CA SER A 119 -21.06 -0.55 -6.13
C SER A 119 -22.26 -0.66 -5.20
N GLN A 120 -23.44 -0.17 -5.60
CA GLN A 120 -24.68 -0.32 -4.82
C GLN A 120 -25.03 -1.79 -4.60
N ILE A 121 -24.88 -2.65 -5.62
CA ILE A 121 -25.13 -4.08 -5.48
C ILE A 121 -24.20 -4.69 -4.42
N PHE A 122 -22.89 -4.41 -4.48
CA PHE A 122 -21.95 -4.92 -3.47
C PHE A 122 -22.29 -4.43 -2.07
N LEU A 123 -22.70 -3.18 -1.91
CA LEU A 123 -23.15 -2.65 -0.64
C LEU A 123 -24.38 -3.40 -0.08
N HIS A 124 -25.37 -3.69 -0.93
CA HIS A 124 -26.55 -4.49 -0.53
C HIS A 124 -26.14 -5.90 -0.11
N LEU A 125 -25.31 -6.59 -0.91
CA LEU A 125 -24.84 -7.93 -0.61
C LEU A 125 -24.01 -7.98 0.69
N HIS A 126 -23.09 -7.05 0.89
CA HIS A 126 -22.27 -6.97 2.11
C HIS A 126 -23.09 -6.64 3.36
N ARG A 127 -24.03 -5.71 3.24
CA ARG A 127 -24.92 -5.37 4.35
C ARG A 127 -25.73 -6.59 4.79
N ARG A 128 -26.35 -7.27 3.84
CA ARG A 128 -27.17 -8.46 4.13
C ARG A 128 -26.35 -9.62 4.67
N GLN A 129 -25.16 -9.84 4.12
CA GLN A 129 -24.23 -10.86 4.63
C GLN A 129 -23.86 -10.60 6.08
N ARG A 130 -23.59 -9.34 6.48
CA ARG A 130 -23.28 -8.95 7.85
C ARG A 130 -24.47 -9.20 8.79
N GLU A 131 -25.66 -8.74 8.42
CA GLU A 131 -26.89 -8.95 9.21
C GLU A 131 -27.14 -10.44 9.49
N LEU A 132 -26.96 -11.27 8.45
CA LEU A 132 -27.14 -12.73 8.60
C LEU A 132 -26.01 -13.39 9.40
N ALA A 133 -24.79 -12.88 9.31
CA ALA A 133 -23.66 -13.38 10.09
C ALA A 133 -23.82 -13.06 11.59
N GLU A 134 -24.29 -11.87 11.93
CA GLU A 134 -24.62 -11.49 13.32
C GLU A 134 -25.72 -12.36 13.90
N ALA A 135 -26.71 -12.75 13.07
CA ALA A 135 -27.78 -13.68 13.43
C ALA A 135 -27.31 -15.16 13.44
N LYS A 136 -26.03 -15.45 13.16
CA LYS A 136 -25.47 -16.81 13.00
C LYS A 136 -26.21 -17.69 11.98
N GLY A 137 -26.78 -17.07 10.94
CA GLY A 137 -27.51 -17.76 9.87
C GLY A 137 -26.55 -18.43 8.87
N GLU A 138 -26.87 -19.65 8.45
CA GLU A 138 -26.10 -20.39 7.42
C GLU A 138 -26.04 -19.64 6.08
N GLN A 139 -27.06 -18.82 5.78
CA GLN A 139 -27.14 -18.01 4.56
C GLN A 139 -26.00 -16.98 4.47
N ALA A 140 -25.40 -16.57 5.59
CA ALA A 140 -24.23 -15.69 5.60
C ALA A 140 -23.05 -16.30 4.83
N ASN A 141 -22.81 -17.61 5.00
CA ASN A 141 -21.76 -18.33 4.28
C ASN A 141 -22.04 -18.42 2.78
N LEU A 142 -23.31 -18.55 2.40
CA LEU A 142 -23.72 -18.55 1.02
C LEU A 142 -23.43 -17.20 0.35
N LEU A 143 -23.83 -16.10 0.97
CA LEU A 143 -23.56 -14.75 0.46
C LEU A 143 -22.07 -14.47 0.42
N GLN A 144 -21.30 -14.93 1.41
CA GLN A 144 -19.85 -14.83 1.40
C GLN A 144 -19.22 -15.50 0.17
N LYS A 145 -19.68 -16.69 -0.21
CA LYS A 145 -19.20 -17.38 -1.42
C LYS A 145 -19.52 -16.59 -2.69
N ILE A 146 -20.69 -15.94 -2.77
CA ILE A 146 -21.07 -15.12 -3.94
C ILE A 146 -20.21 -13.85 -3.98
N LEU A 147 -20.01 -13.20 -2.83
CA LEU A 147 -19.17 -12.01 -2.70
C LEU A 147 -17.69 -12.27 -3.01
N LEU A 148 -17.21 -13.50 -2.82
CA LEU A 148 -15.82 -13.89 -3.11
C LEU A 148 -15.61 -14.36 -4.56
N LYS A 149 -16.64 -14.38 -5.40
CA LYS A 149 -16.47 -14.69 -6.82
C LYS A 149 -15.59 -13.61 -7.47
N PRO A 150 -14.52 -14.01 -8.18
CA PRO A 150 -13.68 -13.04 -8.87
C PRO A 150 -14.48 -12.33 -9.97
N LEU A 151 -14.10 -11.10 -10.25
CA LEU A 151 -14.63 -10.38 -11.41
C LEU A 151 -14.20 -11.09 -12.70
N GLU A 152 -15.02 -11.02 -13.72
CA GLU A 152 -14.64 -11.51 -15.05
C GLU A 152 -13.41 -10.77 -15.59
N PRO A 153 -12.52 -11.42 -16.35
CA PRO A 153 -11.27 -10.82 -16.82
C PRO A 153 -11.46 -9.49 -17.56
N LYS A 154 -12.50 -9.40 -18.39
CA LYS A 154 -12.83 -8.17 -19.12
C LYS A 154 -13.23 -7.03 -18.19
N ALA A 155 -14.04 -7.34 -17.17
CA ALA A 155 -14.43 -6.34 -16.16
C ALA A 155 -13.22 -5.90 -15.31
N GLN A 156 -12.33 -6.82 -14.94
CA GLN A 156 -11.09 -6.49 -14.24
C GLN A 156 -10.23 -5.52 -15.07
N GLN A 157 -10.06 -5.80 -16.35
CA GLN A 157 -9.27 -4.96 -17.25
C GLN A 157 -9.85 -3.54 -17.32
N LEU A 158 -11.15 -3.39 -17.54
CA LEU A 158 -11.81 -2.09 -17.61
C LEU A 158 -11.68 -1.30 -16.30
N VAL A 159 -11.88 -1.96 -15.15
CA VAL A 159 -11.70 -1.32 -13.84
C VAL A 159 -10.26 -0.85 -13.65
N LEU A 160 -9.26 -1.62 -14.09
CA LEU A 160 -7.86 -1.24 -14.02
C LEU A 160 -7.52 -0.08 -14.94
N GLU A 161 -8.04 -0.06 -16.17
CA GLU A 161 -7.87 1.03 -17.12
C GLU A 161 -8.46 2.34 -16.56
N ASP A 162 -9.66 2.29 -16.01
CA ASP A 162 -10.31 3.46 -15.42
C ASP A 162 -9.65 3.89 -14.10
N PHE A 163 -9.14 2.96 -13.29
CA PHE A 163 -8.35 3.28 -12.10
C PHE A 163 -7.05 4.02 -12.43
N ARG A 164 -6.44 3.77 -13.61
CA ARG A 164 -5.26 4.46 -14.15
C ARG A 164 -5.61 5.75 -14.89
N SER A 165 -6.88 6.01 -15.14
CA SER A 165 -7.33 7.12 -15.98
C SER A 165 -6.84 8.48 -15.46
N LYS A 166 -6.47 9.36 -16.37
CA LYS A 166 -6.19 10.78 -16.07
C LYS A 166 -7.47 11.54 -15.72
N GLU A 167 -8.62 11.05 -16.16
CA GLU A 167 -9.93 11.61 -15.85
C GLU A 167 -10.31 11.28 -14.40
N LEU A 168 -10.46 12.33 -13.58
CA LEU A 168 -10.65 12.21 -12.13
C LEU A 168 -11.93 11.43 -11.78
N SER A 169 -13.04 11.67 -12.50
CA SER A 169 -14.33 11.00 -12.24
C SER A 169 -14.22 9.49 -12.43
N ARG A 170 -13.68 9.02 -13.56
CA ARG A 170 -13.48 7.60 -13.84
C ARG A 170 -12.61 6.94 -12.80
N ARG A 171 -11.48 7.58 -12.47
CA ARG A 171 -10.56 7.07 -11.45
C ARG A 171 -11.20 6.94 -10.08
N GLN A 172 -12.00 7.96 -9.68
CA GLN A 172 -12.69 7.94 -8.39
C GLN A 172 -13.78 6.86 -8.34
N ASP A 173 -14.53 6.67 -9.41
CA ASP A 173 -15.59 5.67 -9.46
C ASP A 173 -15.02 4.24 -9.47
N ALA A 174 -13.91 4.00 -10.19
CA ALA A 174 -13.18 2.74 -10.14
C ALA A 174 -12.59 2.48 -8.74
N ALA A 175 -12.02 3.51 -8.09
CA ALA A 175 -11.49 3.40 -6.72
C ALA A 175 -12.60 3.06 -5.70
N LYS A 176 -13.76 3.72 -5.79
CA LYS A 176 -14.92 3.41 -4.93
C LYS A 176 -15.43 1.99 -5.13
N LEU A 177 -15.47 1.53 -6.39
CA LEU A 177 -15.83 0.15 -6.69
C LEU A 177 -14.84 -0.83 -6.02
N LEU A 178 -13.52 -0.63 -6.22
CA LEU A 178 -12.49 -1.48 -5.63
C LEU A 178 -12.58 -1.53 -4.10
N GLY A 179 -12.83 -0.41 -3.43
CA GLY A 179 -13.10 -0.36 -1.99
C GLY A 179 -14.34 -1.17 -1.58
N ASN A 180 -15.42 -1.11 -2.37
CA ASN A 180 -16.66 -1.85 -2.10
C ASN A 180 -16.55 -3.36 -2.41
N LEU A 181 -15.63 -3.78 -3.28
CA LEU A 181 -15.33 -5.19 -3.56
C LEU A 181 -14.69 -5.91 -2.37
N ARG A 182 -14.10 -5.18 -1.44
CA ARG A 182 -13.44 -5.71 -0.24
C ARG A 182 -12.44 -6.84 -0.56
N GLY A 183 -12.60 -8.01 0.05
CA GLY A 183 -11.68 -9.14 -0.08
C GLY A 183 -11.38 -9.58 -1.51
N VAL A 184 -12.32 -9.40 -2.44
CA VAL A 184 -12.14 -9.71 -3.87
C VAL A 184 -11.15 -8.76 -4.54
N ALA A 185 -11.10 -7.51 -4.11
CA ALA A 185 -10.16 -6.53 -4.65
C ALA A 185 -8.72 -6.75 -4.19
N LEU A 186 -8.47 -7.43 -3.07
CA LEU A 186 -7.13 -7.54 -2.48
C LEU A 186 -6.07 -8.09 -3.45
N PRO A 187 -6.28 -9.23 -4.16
CA PRO A 187 -5.29 -9.72 -5.11
C PRO A 187 -5.06 -8.74 -6.27
N LEU A 188 -6.13 -8.07 -6.71
CA LEU A 188 -6.06 -7.09 -7.80
C LEU A 188 -5.26 -5.84 -7.38
N LEU A 189 -5.51 -5.31 -6.20
CA LEU A 189 -4.78 -4.16 -5.64
C LEU A 189 -3.30 -4.48 -5.43
N VAL A 190 -2.97 -5.68 -4.95
CA VAL A 190 -1.57 -6.13 -4.84
C VAL A 190 -0.93 -6.25 -6.21
N SER A 191 -1.65 -6.80 -7.21
CA SER A 191 -1.15 -6.86 -8.58
C SER A 191 -0.87 -5.47 -9.18
N ILE A 192 -1.70 -4.46 -8.86
CA ILE A 192 -1.43 -3.07 -9.23
C ILE A 192 -0.12 -2.60 -8.61
N ILE A 193 0.09 -2.79 -7.31
CA ILE A 193 1.33 -2.35 -6.65
C ILE A 193 2.55 -2.99 -7.29
N LYS A 194 2.49 -4.27 -7.62
CA LYS A 194 3.62 -5.01 -8.22
C LYS A 194 3.95 -4.57 -9.64
N ASN A 195 2.93 -4.30 -10.46
CA ASN A 195 3.10 -4.17 -11.92
C ASN A 195 2.95 -2.74 -12.45
N GLU A 196 2.43 -1.81 -11.64
CA GLU A 196 2.17 -0.44 -12.08
C GLU A 196 3.44 0.41 -12.01
N GLU A 197 3.72 1.19 -13.06
CA GLU A 197 4.88 2.08 -13.12
C GLU A 197 4.61 3.44 -12.45
N ASP A 198 3.36 3.94 -12.54
CA ASP A 198 2.99 5.20 -11.90
C ASP A 198 2.87 5.03 -10.38
N PHE A 199 3.79 5.69 -9.66
CA PHE A 199 3.82 5.71 -8.19
C PHE A 199 2.48 6.17 -7.58
N ARG A 200 1.79 7.13 -8.20
CA ARG A 200 0.50 7.65 -7.69
C ARG A 200 -0.57 6.56 -7.71
N VAL A 201 -0.60 5.77 -8.77
CA VAL A 201 -1.56 4.65 -8.90
C VAL A 201 -1.24 3.57 -7.86
N ARG A 202 0.06 3.25 -7.63
CA ARG A 202 0.47 2.34 -6.55
C ARG A 202 0.06 2.85 -5.18
N GLN A 203 0.25 4.15 -4.93
CA GLN A 203 -0.12 4.78 -3.66
C GLN A 203 -1.64 4.74 -3.41
N MET A 204 -2.46 4.96 -4.44
CA MET A 204 -3.91 4.81 -4.36
C MET A 204 -4.32 3.36 -4.05
N ALA A 205 -3.69 2.38 -4.70
CA ALA A 205 -3.96 0.96 -4.43
C ALA A 205 -3.56 0.58 -3.00
N ALA A 206 -2.43 1.09 -2.49
CA ALA A 206 -1.98 0.90 -1.12
C ALA A 206 -2.95 1.51 -0.09
N ALA A 207 -3.49 2.70 -0.37
CA ALA A 207 -4.49 3.34 0.49
C ALA A 207 -5.78 2.50 0.58
N LEU A 208 -6.26 1.96 -0.54
CA LEU A 208 -7.41 1.04 -0.54
C LEU A 208 -7.10 -0.27 0.19
N LEU A 209 -5.88 -0.81 0.06
CA LEU A 209 -5.45 -1.98 0.83
C LEU A 209 -5.43 -1.71 2.33
N ALA A 210 -4.97 -0.54 2.76
CA ALA A 210 -4.90 -0.16 4.16
C ALA A 210 -6.27 -0.21 4.87
N GLU A 211 -7.37 0.05 4.16
CA GLU A 211 -8.74 -0.07 4.69
C GLU A 211 -9.09 -1.51 5.14
N HIS A 212 -8.34 -2.51 4.65
CA HIS A 212 -8.53 -3.92 5.01
C HIS A 212 -7.66 -4.38 6.19
N GLY A 213 -6.88 -3.49 6.78
CA GLY A 213 -6.11 -3.70 8.01
C GLY A 213 -5.22 -4.94 7.98
N VAL A 214 -5.33 -5.78 9.01
CA VAL A 214 -4.46 -6.96 9.22
C VAL A 214 -4.49 -7.94 8.04
N LEU A 215 -5.62 -8.09 7.34
CA LEU A 215 -5.72 -9.02 6.21
C LEU A 215 -4.86 -8.55 5.03
N ALA A 216 -4.93 -7.27 4.70
CA ALA A 216 -4.10 -6.68 3.64
C ALA A 216 -2.61 -6.72 4.01
N ALA A 217 -2.27 -6.37 5.25
CA ALA A 217 -0.90 -6.43 5.75
C ALA A 217 -0.30 -7.84 5.60
N LYS A 218 -1.03 -8.89 6.03
CA LYS A 218 -0.58 -10.29 5.87
C LYS A 218 -0.38 -10.67 4.40
N LEU A 219 -1.30 -10.25 3.52
CA LEU A 219 -1.21 -10.54 2.10
C LEU A 219 0.02 -9.90 1.47
N VAL A 220 0.23 -8.60 1.71
CA VAL A 220 1.36 -7.85 1.15
C VAL A 220 2.70 -8.36 1.68
N LYS A 221 2.81 -8.64 2.99
CA LYS A 221 3.99 -9.26 3.60
C LYS A 221 4.32 -10.62 2.96
N ARG A 222 3.31 -11.45 2.74
CA ARG A 222 3.47 -12.74 2.06
C ARG A 222 3.97 -12.56 0.63
N GLU A 223 3.39 -11.65 -0.13
CA GLU A 223 3.80 -11.39 -1.51
C GLU A 223 5.23 -10.85 -1.58
N LEU A 224 5.63 -9.98 -0.67
CA LEU A 224 7.01 -9.48 -0.59
C LEU A 224 8.02 -10.59 -0.22
N ALA A 225 7.62 -11.57 0.60
CA ALA A 225 8.45 -12.72 0.97
C ALA A 225 8.57 -13.77 -0.14
N LEU A 226 7.65 -13.79 -1.13
CA LEU A 226 7.76 -14.65 -2.29
C LEU A 226 8.95 -14.22 -3.18
N GLN A 227 9.42 -15.14 -4.05
CA GLN A 227 10.47 -14.83 -5.02
C GLN A 227 9.94 -13.89 -6.12
N THR A 228 9.75 -12.63 -5.76
CA THR A 228 9.37 -11.56 -6.67
C THR A 228 10.62 -10.99 -7.36
N THR A 229 10.42 -10.34 -8.52
CA THR A 229 11.51 -9.64 -9.19
C THR A 229 12.00 -8.46 -8.34
N PRO A 230 13.25 -7.98 -8.51
CA PRO A 230 13.72 -6.80 -7.81
C PRO A 230 12.79 -5.58 -7.98
N ASP A 231 12.27 -5.36 -9.18
CA ASP A 231 11.37 -4.25 -9.48
C ASP A 231 10.05 -4.35 -8.71
N GLU A 232 9.47 -5.55 -8.61
CA GLU A 232 8.27 -5.77 -7.79
C GLU A 232 8.53 -5.50 -6.31
N ARG A 233 9.69 -5.95 -5.78
CA ARG A 233 10.08 -5.68 -4.39
C ARG A 233 10.23 -4.18 -4.12
N ILE A 234 10.89 -3.46 -5.02
CA ILE A 234 11.05 -2.00 -4.92
C ILE A 234 9.69 -1.32 -4.88
N ARG A 235 8.81 -1.62 -5.85
CA ARG A 235 7.46 -1.02 -5.92
C ARG A 235 6.62 -1.29 -4.67
N MET A 236 6.76 -2.48 -4.09
CA MET A 236 6.07 -2.83 -2.83
C MET A 236 6.65 -2.05 -1.63
N LEU A 237 7.99 -1.97 -1.52
CA LEU A 237 8.67 -1.24 -0.45
C LEU A 237 8.37 0.28 -0.48
N GLU A 238 8.09 0.84 -1.65
CA GLU A 238 7.75 2.25 -1.80
C GLU A 238 6.42 2.64 -1.13
N VAL A 239 5.50 1.70 -0.94
CA VAL A 239 4.14 1.99 -0.47
C VAL A 239 3.69 1.14 0.74
N ILE A 240 4.51 0.20 1.20
CA ILE A 240 4.11 -0.77 2.23
C ILE A 240 3.82 -0.11 3.59
N ASP A 241 4.47 0.99 3.90
CA ASP A 241 4.26 1.79 5.11
C ASP A 241 2.86 2.45 5.16
N THR A 242 2.24 2.65 4.00
CA THR A 242 0.82 3.06 3.92
C THR A 242 -0.12 1.96 4.40
N ILE A 243 0.27 0.69 4.24
CA ILE A 243 -0.58 -0.48 4.53
C ILE A 243 -0.40 -0.98 5.97
N THR A 244 0.81 -0.93 6.48
CA THR A 244 1.15 -1.42 7.83
C THR A 244 2.39 -0.72 8.40
N SER A 245 2.39 -0.49 9.70
CA SER A 245 3.55 0.04 10.44
C SER A 245 4.46 -1.05 11.00
N ASP A 246 3.98 -2.30 11.11
CA ASP A 246 4.78 -3.44 11.58
C ASP A 246 5.58 -4.04 10.42
N LEU A 247 6.79 -3.54 10.21
CA LEU A 247 7.66 -3.87 9.07
C LEU A 247 9.05 -4.36 9.47
N LYS A 248 9.25 -4.72 10.76
CA LYS A 248 10.58 -5.11 11.27
C LYS A 248 11.22 -6.22 10.43
N THR A 249 10.47 -7.29 10.16
CA THR A 249 10.97 -8.47 9.42
C THR A 249 11.23 -8.14 7.95
N GLU A 250 10.27 -7.47 7.31
CA GLU A 250 10.34 -7.12 5.89
C GLU A 250 11.48 -6.14 5.61
N LEU A 251 11.66 -5.13 6.48
CA LEU A 251 12.75 -4.18 6.37
C LEU A 251 14.10 -4.86 6.58
N SER A 252 14.21 -5.79 7.53
CA SER A 252 15.44 -6.56 7.77
C SER A 252 15.85 -7.37 6.53
N TYR A 253 14.91 -8.08 5.91
CA TYR A 253 15.17 -8.83 4.68
C TYR A 253 15.53 -7.92 3.50
N ALA A 254 14.81 -6.81 3.34
CA ALA A 254 15.07 -5.87 2.25
C ALA A 254 16.42 -5.14 2.39
N LEU A 255 16.84 -4.84 3.61
CA LEU A 255 18.19 -4.32 3.89
C LEU A 255 19.29 -5.34 3.59
N ALA A 256 19.01 -6.62 3.74
CA ALA A 256 19.93 -7.73 3.44
C ALA A 256 19.86 -8.23 1.98
N ASP A 257 19.05 -7.59 1.13
CA ASP A 257 18.90 -7.96 -0.27
C ASP A 257 20.19 -7.73 -1.06
N ASP A 258 20.57 -8.70 -1.91
CA ASP A 258 21.78 -8.62 -2.72
C ASP A 258 21.63 -7.64 -3.91
N ASN A 259 20.39 -7.29 -4.27
CA ASN A 259 20.12 -6.26 -5.26
C ASN A 259 20.25 -4.86 -4.65
N GLY A 260 21.20 -4.07 -5.13
CA GLY A 260 21.52 -2.74 -4.60
C GLY A 260 20.36 -1.74 -4.70
N GLN A 261 19.45 -1.89 -5.65
CA GLN A 261 18.27 -1.01 -5.79
C GLN A 261 17.20 -1.36 -4.76
N VAL A 262 16.98 -2.65 -4.48
CA VAL A 262 16.08 -3.11 -3.40
C VAL A 262 16.62 -2.63 -2.05
N HIS A 263 17.93 -2.79 -1.82
CA HIS A 263 18.59 -2.29 -0.63
C HIS A 263 18.40 -0.76 -0.48
N GLN A 264 18.55 0.01 -1.56
CA GLN A 264 18.31 1.46 -1.53
C GLN A 264 16.85 1.80 -1.22
N ALA A 265 15.88 1.07 -1.78
CA ALA A 265 14.46 1.24 -1.45
C ALA A 265 14.17 0.92 0.02
N ALA A 266 14.83 -0.08 0.59
CA ALA A 266 14.74 -0.40 2.01
C ALA A 266 15.27 0.72 2.91
N LEU A 267 16.38 1.37 2.53
CA LEU A 267 16.91 2.54 3.25
C LEU A 267 15.94 3.72 3.22
N GLN A 268 15.32 3.99 2.07
CA GLN A 268 14.29 5.02 1.93
C GLN A 268 13.05 4.71 2.77
N LEU A 269 12.62 3.44 2.81
CA LEU A 269 11.53 3.01 3.69
C LEU A 269 11.89 3.25 5.16
N ALA A 270 13.10 2.87 5.58
CA ALA A 270 13.58 3.05 6.96
C ALA A 270 13.55 4.53 7.40
N GLU A 271 13.85 5.47 6.50
CA GLU A 271 13.79 6.91 6.79
C GLU A 271 12.36 7.43 7.04
N ARG A 272 11.33 6.74 6.53
CA ARG A 272 9.90 7.11 6.70
C ARG A 272 9.24 6.48 7.93
N LEU A 273 9.81 5.41 8.45
CA LEU A 273 9.25 4.69 9.60
C LEU A 273 9.58 5.35 10.94
N ASP A 274 8.93 4.86 12.00
CA ASP A 274 9.20 5.30 13.38
C ASP A 274 10.67 5.10 13.75
N GLN A 275 11.34 6.19 14.11
CA GLN A 275 12.78 6.22 14.31
C GLN A 275 13.25 5.35 15.49
N ASP A 276 12.44 5.18 16.54
CA ASP A 276 12.80 4.36 17.70
C ASP A 276 12.79 2.86 17.34
N GLN A 277 11.79 2.43 16.57
CA GLN A 277 11.71 1.05 16.10
C GLN A 277 12.80 0.73 15.08
N VAL A 278 12.99 1.62 14.12
CA VAL A 278 14.03 1.49 13.10
C VAL A 278 15.41 1.56 13.72
N GLY A 279 15.65 2.45 14.69
CA GLY A 279 16.92 2.57 15.39
C GLY A 279 17.34 1.26 16.06
N LYS A 280 16.41 0.57 16.74
CA LYS A 280 16.68 -0.75 17.35
C LYS A 280 17.02 -1.81 16.30
N LEU A 281 16.26 -1.86 15.20
CA LEU A 281 16.53 -2.79 14.11
C LEU A 281 17.91 -2.54 13.47
N LEU A 282 18.23 -1.27 13.19
CA LEU A 282 19.52 -0.91 12.60
C LEU A 282 20.69 -1.24 13.52
N LEU A 283 20.53 -1.08 14.86
CA LEU A 283 21.55 -1.50 15.83
C LEU A 283 21.81 -3.01 15.76
N GLU A 284 20.79 -3.84 15.57
CA GLU A 284 20.94 -5.28 15.33
C GLU A 284 21.69 -5.54 14.00
N GLN A 285 21.37 -4.79 12.93
CA GLN A 285 21.97 -4.97 11.60
C GLN A 285 23.43 -4.48 11.49
N THR A 286 23.94 -3.71 12.45
CA THR A 286 25.36 -3.30 12.45
C THR A 286 26.33 -4.47 12.56
N GLU A 287 25.88 -5.62 13.04
CA GLU A 287 26.65 -6.86 13.19
C GLU A 287 26.31 -7.90 12.12
N ASN A 288 25.60 -7.49 11.05
CA ASN A 288 25.25 -8.39 9.97
C ASN A 288 26.50 -8.94 9.26
N GLU A 289 26.47 -10.25 8.91
CA GLU A 289 27.58 -10.93 8.22
C GLU A 289 27.87 -10.30 6.85
N LYS A 290 26.84 -9.77 6.18
CA LYS A 290 26.98 -9.05 4.91
C LYS A 290 27.47 -7.63 5.19
N ILE A 291 28.73 -7.34 4.82
CA ILE A 291 29.39 -6.05 5.10
C ILE A 291 28.58 -4.86 4.59
N HIS A 292 28.03 -4.94 3.38
CA HIS A 292 27.24 -3.84 2.81
C HIS A 292 26.00 -3.50 3.65
N VAL A 293 25.36 -4.51 4.27
CA VAL A 293 24.22 -4.33 5.18
C VAL A 293 24.65 -3.62 6.46
N ALA A 294 25.75 -4.11 7.06
CA ALA A 294 26.30 -3.49 8.26
C ALA A 294 26.70 -2.02 8.02
N VAL A 295 27.39 -1.75 6.92
CA VAL A 295 27.79 -0.38 6.52
C VAL A 295 26.57 0.53 6.30
N ALA A 296 25.53 0.02 5.62
CA ALA A 296 24.32 0.78 5.38
C ALA A 296 23.57 1.09 6.68
N ALA A 297 23.43 0.11 7.57
CA ALA A 297 22.82 0.29 8.88
C ALA A 297 23.59 1.34 9.71
N ILE A 298 24.93 1.27 9.73
CA ILE A 298 25.80 2.24 10.41
C ILE A 298 25.58 3.66 9.85
N LYS A 299 25.57 3.82 8.52
CA LYS A 299 25.36 5.13 7.88
C LYS A 299 23.99 5.71 8.20
N LEU A 300 22.94 4.86 8.20
CA LEU A 300 21.58 5.30 8.51
C LEU A 300 21.45 5.68 10.00
N LEU A 301 22.08 4.94 10.91
CA LEU A 301 22.17 5.32 12.33
C LEU A 301 22.81 6.69 12.51
N GLY A 302 23.85 7.02 11.72
CA GLY A 302 24.48 8.34 11.72
C GLY A 302 23.51 9.46 11.33
N LYS A 303 22.61 9.22 10.39
CA LYS A 303 21.56 10.17 9.98
C LYS A 303 20.45 10.31 11.03
N LEU A 304 19.90 9.17 11.50
CA LEU A 304 18.76 9.14 12.43
C LEU A 304 19.12 9.51 13.86
N ARG A 305 20.37 9.29 14.26
CA ARG A 305 20.94 9.64 15.59
C ARG A 305 20.16 9.09 16.79
N PRO A 306 19.74 7.82 16.82
CA PRO A 306 19.04 7.30 17.98
C PRO A 306 20.00 7.28 19.21
N PRO A 307 19.48 7.43 20.44
CA PRO A 307 20.30 7.64 21.63
C PRO A 307 21.43 6.61 21.86
N ALA A 308 21.13 5.32 21.61
CA ALA A 308 22.09 4.23 21.81
C ALA A 308 23.13 4.08 20.67
N ALA A 309 22.97 4.77 19.56
CA ALA A 309 23.79 4.54 18.38
C ALA A 309 25.25 4.96 18.57
N ASN A 310 25.51 6.08 19.24
CA ASN A 310 26.86 6.57 19.39
C ASN A 310 27.76 5.57 20.13
N GLU A 311 27.30 5.04 21.24
CA GLU A 311 28.07 4.08 22.05
C GLU A 311 28.30 2.79 21.26
N LYS A 312 27.30 2.25 20.61
CA LYS A 312 27.40 1.06 19.77
C LYS A 312 28.38 1.23 18.62
N LEU A 313 28.32 2.39 17.90
CA LEU A 313 29.20 2.65 16.77
C LEU A 313 30.68 2.87 17.23
N VAL A 314 30.89 3.48 18.38
CA VAL A 314 32.23 3.57 18.97
C VAL A 314 32.78 2.18 19.30
N SER A 315 31.97 1.29 19.87
CA SER A 315 32.38 -0.08 20.17
C SER A 315 32.75 -0.86 18.90
N ILE A 316 31.91 -0.77 17.84
CA ILE A 316 32.20 -1.41 16.55
C ILE A 316 33.44 -0.83 15.90
N MET A 317 33.61 0.50 15.89
CA MET A 317 34.76 1.17 15.33
C MET A 317 36.10 0.68 15.96
N GLN A 318 36.08 0.35 17.25
CA GLN A 318 37.27 -0.10 17.97
C GLN A 318 37.55 -1.61 17.75
N SER A 319 36.55 -2.42 17.48
CA SER A 319 36.63 -3.89 17.37
C SER A 319 36.63 -4.42 15.94
N ALA A 320 36.09 -3.68 14.99
CA ALA A 320 35.92 -4.14 13.62
C ALA A 320 37.25 -4.37 12.90
N LYS A 321 37.36 -5.51 12.20
CA LYS A 321 38.52 -5.85 11.37
C LYS A 321 38.43 -5.28 9.96
N ASN A 322 37.19 -5.05 9.48
CA ASN A 322 36.96 -4.52 8.15
C ASN A 322 37.06 -3.00 8.15
N GLU A 323 37.94 -2.46 7.31
CA GLU A 323 38.19 -1.00 7.24
C GLU A 323 36.98 -0.21 6.74
N GLU A 324 36.15 -0.76 5.84
CA GLU A 324 34.95 -0.12 5.33
C GLU A 324 33.95 0.14 6.47
N VAL A 325 33.78 -0.84 7.36
CA VAL A 325 32.96 -0.72 8.58
C VAL A 325 33.53 0.37 9.51
N VAL A 326 34.84 0.40 9.71
CA VAL A 326 35.50 1.43 10.56
C VAL A 326 35.28 2.82 9.96
N VAL A 327 35.49 2.99 8.67
CA VAL A 327 35.23 4.24 7.93
C VAL A 327 33.79 4.69 8.08
N ALA A 328 32.81 3.77 7.87
CA ALA A 328 31.40 4.08 8.04
C ALA A 328 31.06 4.53 9.48
N CYS A 329 31.62 3.84 10.48
CA CYS A 329 31.48 4.25 11.88
C CYS A 329 32.02 5.66 12.12
N CYS A 330 33.24 5.97 11.65
CA CYS A 330 33.82 7.32 11.80
C CYS A 330 32.93 8.39 11.17
N GLN A 331 32.41 8.16 9.95
CA GLN A 331 31.52 9.09 9.26
C GLN A 331 30.22 9.32 10.06
N SER A 332 29.62 8.26 10.55
CA SER A 332 28.37 8.33 11.31
C SER A 332 28.55 8.98 12.69
N ILE A 333 29.62 8.68 13.37
CA ILE A 333 30.00 9.32 14.66
C ILE A 333 30.23 10.81 14.45
N GLY A 334 30.91 11.20 13.37
CA GLY A 334 31.09 12.60 12.99
C GLY A 334 29.76 13.33 12.79
N LEU A 335 28.83 12.72 12.06
CA LEU A 335 27.48 13.27 11.86
C LEU A 335 26.72 13.42 13.20
N MET A 336 26.87 12.50 14.14
CA MET A 336 26.26 12.59 15.47
C MET A 336 26.86 13.69 16.33
N ALA A 337 28.13 14.09 16.07
CA ALA A 337 28.86 15.15 16.73
C ALA A 337 28.88 15.02 18.27
N ASN A 338 28.93 13.80 18.81
CA ASN A 338 28.94 13.57 20.25
C ASN A 338 30.35 13.71 20.82
N SER A 339 30.53 14.57 21.84
CA SER A 339 31.84 14.84 22.49
C SER A 339 32.46 13.59 23.14
N ALA A 340 31.67 12.62 23.58
CA ALA A 340 32.20 11.36 24.13
C ALA A 340 33.01 10.54 23.10
N SER A 341 32.88 10.84 21.82
CA SER A 341 33.60 10.14 20.73
C SER A 341 34.97 10.74 20.41
N ILE A 342 35.35 11.88 21.01
CA ILE A 342 36.59 12.55 20.72
C ILE A 342 37.80 11.65 21.01
N GLU A 343 37.93 11.10 22.20
CA GLU A 343 39.04 10.22 22.57
C GLU A 343 39.08 8.90 21.76
N PRO A 344 37.94 8.20 21.51
CA PRO A 344 37.92 7.07 20.61
C PRO A 344 38.41 7.37 19.18
N LEU A 345 37.98 8.48 18.58
CA LEU A 345 38.43 8.91 17.25
C LEU A 345 39.93 9.32 17.26
N ALA A 346 40.37 10.03 18.30
CA ALA A 346 41.76 10.41 18.45
C ALA A 346 42.72 9.20 18.52
N LYS A 347 42.28 8.07 19.11
CA LYS A 347 43.04 6.82 19.15
C LYS A 347 43.32 6.26 17.77
N LEU A 348 42.39 6.42 16.79
CA LEU A 348 42.61 6.00 15.41
C LEU A 348 43.72 6.82 14.72
N LEU A 349 43.84 8.09 15.06
CA LEU A 349 44.91 8.95 14.55
C LEU A 349 46.26 8.62 15.20
N ALA A 350 46.27 8.33 16.49
CA ALA A 350 47.48 8.17 17.31
C ALA A 350 48.22 6.86 17.07
N SER A 351 47.71 5.93 16.29
CA SER A 351 48.20 4.55 16.21
C SER A 351 49.57 4.43 15.52
N LYS A 352 50.64 4.58 16.30
CA LYS A 352 51.95 4.06 15.95
C LYS A 352 52.08 2.65 16.51
N GLY A 353 52.14 1.63 15.64
CA GLY A 353 52.46 0.26 16.04
C GLY A 353 53.89 0.13 16.55
N PHE A 354 54.28 -1.03 17.10
CA PHE A 354 55.57 -1.34 17.70
C PHE A 354 56.80 -1.01 16.83
N LEU A 355 56.64 -0.99 15.48
CA LEU A 355 57.68 -0.66 14.52
C LEU A 355 57.50 0.73 13.86
N ARG A 356 56.88 1.71 14.52
CA ARG A 356 56.50 3.01 13.95
C ARG A 356 55.60 2.94 12.68
N ARG A 357 55.02 1.78 12.36
CA ARG A 357 54.02 1.63 11.30
C ARG A 357 52.68 2.11 11.82
N GLN A 358 51.97 2.79 10.96
CA GLN A 358 50.58 3.18 11.26
C GLN A 358 49.71 1.92 11.37
N ARG A 359 48.91 1.85 12.42
CA ARG A 359 48.03 0.69 12.71
C ARG A 359 46.81 0.67 11.81
N HIS A 360 46.42 1.85 11.31
CA HIS A 360 45.25 2.05 10.46
C HIS A 360 45.65 2.65 9.11
N SER A 361 44.87 2.37 8.06
CA SER A 361 45.07 2.91 6.71
C SER A 361 44.94 4.44 6.69
N ALA A 362 45.43 5.04 5.63
CA ALA A 362 45.32 6.46 5.39
C ALA A 362 43.84 6.91 5.32
N ASP A 363 42.96 6.08 4.80
CA ASP A 363 41.53 6.37 4.69
C ASP A 363 40.84 6.41 6.04
N VAL A 364 41.06 5.41 6.89
CA VAL A 364 40.54 5.38 8.26
C VAL A 364 41.01 6.62 9.03
N ARG A 365 42.31 6.98 8.94
CA ARG A 365 42.85 8.13 9.64
C ARG A 365 42.30 9.47 9.15
N ALA A 366 42.20 9.65 7.84
CA ALA A 366 41.63 10.85 7.24
C ALA A 366 40.13 10.99 7.62
N THR A 367 39.38 9.90 7.61
CA THR A 367 37.96 9.92 8.01
C THR A 367 37.79 10.19 9.51
N ALA A 368 38.63 9.65 10.36
CA ALA A 368 38.62 9.93 11.79
C ALA A 368 38.94 11.40 12.09
N ALA A 369 39.92 12.00 11.35
CA ALA A 369 40.24 13.44 11.47
C ALA A 369 39.04 14.31 11.04
N LEU A 370 38.37 13.93 9.94
CA LEU A 370 37.18 14.62 9.45
C LEU A 370 36.01 14.50 10.45
N ALA A 371 35.78 13.32 11.01
CA ALA A 371 34.77 13.11 12.04
C ALA A 371 35.05 13.96 13.30
N LEU A 372 36.29 14.04 13.75
CA LEU A 372 36.68 14.95 14.84
C LEU A 372 36.35 16.41 14.52
N ALA A 373 36.69 16.86 13.30
CA ALA A 373 36.44 18.23 12.87
C ALA A 373 34.94 18.61 12.84
N GLN A 374 34.04 17.63 12.77
CA GLN A 374 32.57 17.83 12.84
C GLN A 374 32.06 18.00 14.28
N ILE A 375 32.85 17.61 15.30
CA ILE A 375 32.47 17.74 16.70
C ILE A 375 32.83 19.14 17.20
N ASN A 376 31.83 19.95 17.55
CA ASN A 376 32.04 21.28 18.07
C ASN A 376 32.42 21.23 19.58
N HIS A 377 33.71 21.03 19.86
CA HIS A 377 34.22 20.97 21.23
C HIS A 377 35.68 21.45 21.31
N PRO A 378 36.11 22.27 22.34
CA PRO A 378 37.45 22.79 22.44
C PRO A 378 38.55 21.73 22.38
N ARG A 379 38.33 20.57 22.97
CA ARG A 379 39.26 19.44 23.00
C ARG A 379 39.64 18.95 21.58
N VAL A 380 38.79 19.14 20.58
CA VAL A 380 39.08 18.77 19.18
C VAL A 380 40.26 19.58 18.64
N ALA A 381 40.30 20.87 18.91
CA ALA A 381 41.40 21.73 18.49
C ALA A 381 42.78 21.26 19.08
N GLU A 382 42.77 20.87 20.35
CA GLU A 382 43.98 20.34 21.01
C GLU A 382 44.40 18.99 20.37
N VAL A 383 43.47 18.10 20.09
CA VAL A 383 43.77 16.81 19.45
C VAL A 383 44.30 17.01 18.05
N LEU A 384 43.64 17.79 17.20
CA LEU A 384 44.01 17.99 15.80
C LEU A 384 45.32 18.77 15.65
N ALA A 385 45.67 19.68 16.58
CA ALA A 385 46.93 20.41 16.56
C ALA A 385 48.16 19.48 16.51
N ASN A 386 48.09 18.31 17.14
CA ASN A 386 49.19 17.32 17.14
C ASN A 386 49.43 16.69 15.75
N TYR A 387 48.48 16.86 14.79
CA TYR A 387 48.52 16.29 13.45
C TYR A 387 48.77 17.32 12.35
N ALA A 388 49.11 18.56 12.69
CA ALA A 388 49.43 19.65 11.75
C ALA A 388 50.55 19.31 10.78
N ASN A 389 51.48 18.40 11.17
CA ASN A 389 52.57 17.91 10.35
C ASN A 389 52.46 16.42 10.04
N ASP A 390 51.25 15.89 9.98
CA ASP A 390 51.02 14.46 9.69
C ASP A 390 51.53 14.08 8.30
N LYS A 391 51.98 12.81 8.12
CA LYS A 391 52.46 12.28 6.85
C LYS A 391 51.38 12.24 5.78
N ASP A 392 50.12 11.93 6.17
CA ASP A 392 48.98 11.95 5.24
C ASP A 392 48.56 13.39 4.96
N PRO A 393 48.58 13.83 3.69
CA PRO A 393 48.21 15.19 3.32
C PRO A 393 46.77 15.57 3.69
N ARG A 394 45.84 14.60 3.68
CA ARG A 394 44.44 14.83 4.05
C ARG A 394 44.28 15.10 5.53
N VAL A 395 44.93 14.32 6.38
CA VAL A 395 44.98 14.55 7.85
C VAL A 395 45.58 15.91 8.15
N ARG A 396 46.72 16.24 7.52
CA ARG A 396 47.41 17.54 7.65
C ARG A 396 46.50 18.70 7.25
N GLN A 397 45.81 18.58 6.13
CA GLN A 397 44.89 19.63 5.64
C GLN A 397 43.76 19.89 6.64
N ILE A 398 43.12 18.82 7.15
CA ILE A 398 42.03 18.92 8.13
C ILE A 398 42.56 19.59 9.42
N ALA A 399 43.68 19.16 9.93
CA ALA A 399 44.27 19.72 11.14
C ALA A 399 44.60 21.21 11.01
N ASN A 400 45.16 21.62 9.85
CA ASN A 400 45.52 23.02 9.61
C ASN A 400 44.34 23.93 9.35
N SER A 401 43.29 23.45 8.64
CA SER A 401 42.06 24.22 8.42
C SER A 401 41.32 24.46 9.75
N PHE A 402 41.32 23.48 10.64
CA PHE A 402 40.69 23.62 11.95
C PHE A 402 41.47 24.64 12.86
N LYS A 403 42.79 24.68 12.77
CA LYS A 403 43.61 25.66 13.47
C LYS A 403 43.34 27.10 13.02
N LEU A 404 43.17 27.32 11.73
CA LEU A 404 42.83 28.63 11.15
C LEU A 404 41.42 29.11 11.58
N ALA A 405 40.44 28.22 11.64
CA ALA A 405 39.09 28.55 12.09
C ALA A 405 39.00 28.93 13.57
N SER A 406 39.82 28.29 14.42
CA SER A 406 39.88 28.56 15.87
C SER A 406 40.67 29.83 16.24
N THR A 407 41.50 30.37 15.32
CA THR A 407 42.26 31.61 15.51
C THR A 407 41.58 32.87 15.00
N THR A 408 40.46 32.74 14.27
CA THR A 408 39.70 33.88 13.79
C THR A 408 38.62 34.20 14.84
N PRO A 409 38.66 35.37 15.51
CA PRO A 409 37.64 35.74 16.48
C PRO A 409 36.28 35.87 15.77
N PRO A 410 35.16 35.59 16.46
CA PRO A 410 33.83 35.74 15.88
C PRO A 410 33.67 37.18 15.41
N LYS A 411 33.31 37.39 14.14
CA LYS A 411 32.92 38.71 13.64
C LYS A 411 31.76 39.20 14.48
N THR A 412 32.03 40.08 15.44
CA THR A 412 31.02 40.83 16.16
C THR A 412 30.28 41.69 15.15
N ASN A 413 29.09 41.30 14.78
CA ASN A 413 28.12 42.18 14.11
C ASN A 413 27.75 43.29 15.12
N LEU A 414 28.54 44.37 15.14
CA LEU A 414 28.09 45.64 15.68
C LEU A 414 26.94 46.12 14.80
N ALA A 415 25.73 45.85 15.23
CA ALA A 415 24.55 46.51 14.74
C ALA A 415 24.68 48.00 15.09
N VAL A 416 24.88 48.80 14.07
CA VAL A 416 24.78 50.26 14.14
C VAL A 416 23.35 50.62 14.49
N ALA A 417 23.19 51.12 15.70
CA ALA A 417 22.06 51.95 16.06
C ALA A 417 22.16 53.27 15.30
N LYS A 418 21.15 53.56 14.50
CA LYS A 418 20.60 54.93 14.34
C LYS A 418 19.23 54.80 13.65
#